data_399137e9fd913f9e1700a3980349ec06
#
_entry.id   399137e9fd913f9e1700a3980349ec06
#
_cell.length_a   1.000
_cell.length_b   1.000
_cell.length_c   1.000
_cell.angle_alpha   90.00
_cell.angle_beta   90.00
_cell.angle_gamma   90.00
#
_symmetry.space_group_name_H-M   'P 1'
#
loop_
_entity.id
_entity.type
_entity.pdbx_description
1 polymer ?
#
loop_
_entity_poly.entity_id
_entity_poly.type
_entity_poly.pdbx_seq_one_letter_code
_entity_poly.pdbx_strand_id
1 'polypeptide(L)'
;MARLTIRERLAAIHRTSSSRISLHPAGMAALHSALSAVQSLRPGRTTLQLGFPYVDVFKQPKVVFHGGDLVMGDDLSEVEAALDRLEPGAVIVELPSNPLLRCVDLPAIAELTRHRGIPVIADDTIGTAFNLEALDHIDLLFTSLTKSFAGRGDVMAGSLLVSPSSPWSDQLMEALNPAAELSDPDAIALEQASRDVAKRVPQLDRNCLALADQLQQHPAVDRVLHPCLLYT
;
A
#
# COMPACT_ATOMS: atom_id res chain seq x y z
N MET A 1 6.80 -19.58 14.79
CA MET A 1 6.67 -18.60 15.88
C MET A 1 6.93 -17.18 15.39
N ALA A 2 8.06 -16.84 14.79
CA ALA A 2 8.37 -15.47 14.33
C ALA A 2 7.31 -14.88 13.38
N ARG A 3 6.84 -15.63 12.37
CA ARG A 3 5.78 -15.16 11.45
C ARG A 3 4.49 -14.79 12.18
N LEU A 4 4.09 -15.55 13.19
CA LEU A 4 2.89 -15.23 13.98
C LEU A 4 3.09 -13.91 14.74
N THR A 5 4.22 -13.75 15.43
CA THR A 5 4.53 -12.52 16.17
C THR A 5 4.57 -11.28 15.27
N ILE A 6 5.10 -11.41 14.02
CA ILE A 6 5.08 -10.32 13.04
C ILE A 6 3.62 -9.99 12.66
N ARG A 7 2.79 -10.99 12.34
CA ARG A 7 1.38 -10.78 11.99
C ARG A 7 0.59 -10.14 13.14
N GLU A 8 0.84 -10.55 14.36
CA GLU A 8 0.22 -9.95 15.56
C GLU A 8 0.65 -8.49 15.75
N ARG A 9 1.94 -8.18 15.52
CA ARG A 9 2.46 -6.81 15.56
C ARG A 9 1.83 -5.93 14.49
N LEU A 10 1.75 -6.40 13.25
CA LEU A 10 1.06 -5.70 12.16
C LEU A 10 -0.43 -5.52 12.46
N ALA A 11 -1.09 -6.56 12.97
CA ALA A 11 -2.50 -6.51 13.34
C ALA A 11 -2.77 -5.45 14.42
N ALA A 12 -1.89 -5.34 15.41
CA ALA A 12 -2.00 -4.30 16.44
C ALA A 12 -1.83 -2.88 15.85
N ILE A 13 -0.89 -2.69 14.91
CA ILE A 13 -0.66 -1.40 14.24
C ILE A 13 -1.87 -1.01 13.37
N HIS A 14 -2.37 -1.95 12.57
CA HIS A 14 -3.53 -1.73 11.68
C HIS A 14 -4.89 -1.86 12.37
N ARG A 15 -4.95 -2.19 13.67
CA ARG A 15 -6.18 -2.40 14.45
C ARG A 15 -7.11 -3.45 13.81
N THR A 16 -6.52 -4.56 13.37
CA THR A 16 -7.23 -5.66 12.68
C THR A 16 -6.84 -7.03 13.25
N SER A 17 -7.36 -8.11 12.66
CA SER A 17 -6.98 -9.48 13.03
C SER A 17 -5.73 -9.95 12.29
N SER A 18 -4.84 -10.65 12.99
CA SER A 18 -3.65 -11.27 12.40
C SER A 18 -3.97 -12.35 11.35
N SER A 19 -5.17 -12.92 11.36
CA SER A 19 -5.64 -13.87 10.35
C SER A 19 -5.87 -13.24 8.99
N ARG A 20 -6.01 -11.90 8.91
CA ARG A 20 -6.19 -11.14 7.68
C ARG A 20 -4.88 -10.73 7.02
N ILE A 21 -3.75 -11.10 7.60
CA ILE A 21 -2.42 -10.67 7.17
C ILE A 21 -1.62 -11.89 6.71
N SER A 22 -1.15 -11.87 5.48
CA SER A 22 -0.15 -12.80 4.94
C SER A 22 1.22 -12.13 4.83
N LEU A 23 2.29 -12.93 4.98
CA LEU A 23 3.67 -12.47 4.88
C LEU A 23 4.31 -13.05 3.62
N HIS A 24 5.04 -12.22 2.90
CA HIS A 24 5.62 -12.50 1.60
C HIS A 24 7.12 -12.21 1.59
N PRO A 25 7.89 -12.81 0.65
CA PRO A 25 9.34 -12.57 0.53
C PRO A 25 9.71 -11.11 0.21
N ALA A 26 8.78 -10.34 -0.35
CA ALA A 26 8.98 -8.93 -0.70
C ALA A 26 7.64 -8.21 -0.85
N GLY A 27 7.63 -6.87 -0.83
CA GLY A 27 6.44 -6.08 -1.14
C GLY A 27 5.89 -6.36 -2.55
N MET A 28 6.76 -6.56 -3.54
CA MET A 28 6.34 -6.94 -4.90
C MET A 28 5.68 -8.32 -4.98
N ALA A 29 6.10 -9.27 -4.12
CA ALA A 29 5.43 -10.56 -4.01
C ALA A 29 4.04 -10.44 -3.34
N ALA A 30 3.90 -9.52 -2.40
CA ALA A 30 2.61 -9.18 -1.80
C ALA A 30 1.66 -8.56 -2.82
N LEU A 31 2.13 -7.58 -3.63
CA LEU A 31 1.34 -7.02 -4.73
C LEU A 31 0.95 -8.09 -5.76
N HIS A 32 1.87 -8.99 -6.13
CA HIS A 32 1.55 -10.11 -7.02
C HIS A 32 0.40 -10.96 -6.49
N SER A 33 0.43 -11.30 -5.21
CA SER A 33 -0.65 -12.08 -4.57
C SER A 33 -1.97 -11.31 -4.54
N ALA A 34 -1.94 -9.99 -4.30
CA ALA A 34 -3.12 -9.14 -4.37
C ALA A 34 -3.74 -9.13 -5.77
N LEU A 35 -2.92 -8.91 -6.79
CA LEU A 35 -3.36 -8.91 -8.20
C LEU A 35 -3.88 -10.28 -8.63
N SER A 36 -3.24 -11.38 -8.21
CA SER A 36 -3.70 -12.74 -8.49
C SER A 36 -5.06 -13.02 -7.87
N ALA A 37 -5.29 -12.60 -6.62
CA ALA A 37 -6.59 -12.74 -5.97
C ALA A 37 -7.67 -11.93 -6.71
N VAL A 38 -7.38 -10.69 -7.09
CA VAL A 38 -8.32 -9.88 -7.89
C VAL A 38 -8.58 -10.51 -9.25
N GLN A 39 -7.57 -11.02 -9.94
CA GLN A 39 -7.75 -11.69 -11.25
C GLN A 39 -8.60 -12.96 -11.16
N SER A 40 -8.58 -13.68 -10.05
CA SER A 40 -9.48 -14.82 -9.84
C SER A 40 -10.95 -14.41 -9.69
N LEU A 41 -11.21 -13.23 -9.13
CA LEU A 41 -12.56 -12.66 -8.97
C LEU A 41 -13.04 -11.91 -10.22
N ARG A 42 -12.13 -11.26 -10.93
CA ARG A 42 -12.39 -10.39 -12.08
C ARG A 42 -11.46 -10.71 -13.24
N PRO A 43 -11.59 -11.91 -13.85
CA PRO A 43 -10.64 -12.42 -14.83
C PRO A 43 -10.60 -11.58 -16.12
N GLY A 44 -9.39 -11.47 -16.69
CA GLY A 44 -9.17 -10.81 -17.99
C GLY A 44 -9.22 -9.30 -17.98
N ARG A 45 -9.39 -8.66 -16.80
CA ARG A 45 -9.46 -7.21 -16.70
C ARG A 45 -8.08 -6.59 -16.44
N THR A 46 -7.84 -5.44 -17.06
CA THR A 46 -6.67 -4.60 -16.78
C THR A 46 -6.76 -3.95 -15.39
N THR A 47 -5.74 -3.22 -14.97
CA THR A 47 -5.76 -2.39 -13.75
C THR A 47 -5.71 -0.91 -14.11
N LEU A 48 -6.22 -0.07 -13.23
CA LEU A 48 -6.02 1.39 -13.28
C LEU A 48 -5.12 1.80 -12.12
N GLN A 49 -4.01 2.48 -12.40
CA GLN A 49 -3.12 3.03 -11.38
C GLN A 49 -3.34 4.53 -11.27
N LEU A 50 -3.42 5.04 -10.05
CA LEU A 50 -3.61 6.45 -9.78
C LEU A 50 -2.36 7.05 -9.14
N GLY A 51 -2.03 8.27 -9.56
CA GLY A 51 -0.91 9.03 -9.04
C GLY A 51 0.41 8.72 -9.73
N PHE A 52 1.51 8.80 -9.01
CA PHE A 52 2.86 8.56 -9.50
C PHE A 52 3.42 7.29 -8.85
N PRO A 53 3.14 6.11 -9.40
CA PRO A 53 3.49 4.84 -8.75
C PRO A 53 4.98 4.56 -8.79
N TYR A 54 5.46 3.80 -7.80
CA TYR A 54 6.78 3.18 -7.84
C TYR A 54 6.95 2.34 -9.11
N VAL A 55 8.12 2.41 -9.74
CA VAL A 55 8.34 1.87 -11.10
C VAL A 55 7.97 0.39 -11.24
N ASP A 56 8.21 -0.44 -10.24
CA ASP A 56 7.89 -1.86 -10.32
C ASP A 56 6.41 -2.14 -10.02
N VAL A 57 5.76 -1.32 -9.19
CA VAL A 57 4.29 -1.33 -9.02
C VAL A 57 3.61 -0.98 -10.35
N PHE A 58 4.13 0.01 -11.07
CA PHE A 58 3.62 0.38 -12.40
C PHE A 58 3.82 -0.72 -13.46
N LYS A 59 4.96 -1.41 -13.43
CA LYS A 59 5.29 -2.43 -14.43
C LYS A 59 4.59 -3.76 -14.20
N GLN A 60 4.38 -4.16 -12.96
CA GLN A 60 3.92 -5.52 -12.64
C GLN A 60 2.60 -5.89 -13.32
N PRO A 61 1.55 -5.05 -13.32
CA PRO A 61 0.31 -5.37 -14.04
C PRO A 61 0.51 -5.57 -15.55
N LYS A 62 1.43 -4.83 -16.15
CA LYS A 62 1.73 -4.91 -17.60
C LYS A 62 2.51 -6.15 -17.97
N VAL A 63 3.42 -6.61 -17.11
CA VAL A 63 4.33 -7.72 -17.40
C VAL A 63 3.71 -9.07 -17.05
N VAL A 64 2.95 -9.14 -15.94
CA VAL A 64 2.50 -10.41 -15.36
C VAL A 64 1.00 -10.64 -15.55
N PHE A 65 0.22 -9.56 -15.72
CA PHE A 65 -1.24 -9.61 -15.82
C PHE A 65 -1.75 -9.02 -17.14
N HIS A 66 -3.01 -8.61 -17.21
CA HIS A 66 -3.66 -8.15 -18.44
C HIS A 66 -3.37 -6.68 -18.79
N GLY A 67 -2.37 -6.08 -18.19
CA GLY A 67 -1.99 -4.70 -18.44
C GLY A 67 -2.46 -3.73 -17.37
N GLY A 68 -2.09 -2.45 -17.55
CA GLY A 68 -2.48 -1.38 -16.65
C GLY A 68 -2.39 -0.03 -17.33
N ASP A 69 -3.36 0.82 -17.05
CA ASP A 69 -3.38 2.23 -17.41
C ASP A 69 -3.03 3.10 -16.22
N LEU A 70 -2.67 4.35 -16.49
CA LEU A 70 -2.25 5.33 -15.49
C LEU A 70 -3.04 6.62 -15.67
N VAL A 71 -3.58 7.14 -14.55
CA VAL A 71 -4.17 8.47 -14.44
C VAL A 71 -3.54 9.16 -13.24
N MET A 72 -3.29 10.46 -13.30
CA MET A 72 -2.62 11.18 -12.20
C MET A 72 -3.46 11.27 -10.93
N GLY A 73 -4.78 11.19 -11.04
CA GLY A 73 -5.69 11.10 -9.88
C GLY A 73 -5.96 12.42 -9.16
N ASP A 74 -5.43 13.53 -9.68
CA ASP A 74 -5.66 14.87 -9.13
C ASP A 74 -7.06 15.41 -9.54
N ASP A 75 -7.63 14.89 -10.63
CA ASP A 75 -8.97 15.23 -11.13
C ASP A 75 -9.89 14.00 -11.07
N LEU A 76 -10.89 14.05 -10.20
CA LEU A 76 -11.85 12.96 -10.03
C LEU A 76 -12.67 12.70 -11.29
N SER A 77 -12.91 13.71 -12.14
CA SER A 77 -13.65 13.52 -13.39
C SER A 77 -12.85 12.71 -14.41
N GLU A 78 -11.52 12.88 -14.44
CA GLU A 78 -10.62 12.07 -15.26
C GLU A 78 -10.58 10.62 -14.76
N VAL A 79 -10.54 10.45 -13.44
CA VAL A 79 -10.59 9.11 -12.82
C VAL A 79 -11.89 8.41 -13.16
N GLU A 80 -13.02 9.08 -13.01
CA GLU A 80 -14.35 8.56 -13.32
C GLU A 80 -14.45 8.13 -14.79
N ALA A 81 -14.04 8.98 -15.71
CA ALA A 81 -14.02 8.67 -17.14
C ALA A 81 -13.11 7.46 -17.46
N ALA A 82 -11.98 7.33 -16.76
CA ALA A 82 -11.08 6.18 -16.91
C ALA A 82 -11.72 4.88 -16.38
N LEU A 83 -12.39 4.94 -15.22
CA LEU A 83 -13.11 3.80 -14.64
C LEU A 83 -14.21 3.29 -15.58
N ASP A 84 -15.00 4.20 -16.17
CA ASP A 84 -16.10 3.86 -17.09
C ASP A 84 -15.60 3.31 -18.42
N ARG A 85 -14.47 3.85 -18.92
CA ARG A 85 -13.88 3.39 -20.19
C ARG A 85 -13.18 2.03 -20.07
N LEU A 86 -12.45 1.79 -18.97
CA LEU A 86 -11.59 0.63 -18.80
C LEU A 86 -12.27 -0.52 -18.08
N GLU A 87 -13.26 -0.23 -17.25
CA GLU A 87 -13.86 -1.19 -16.32
C GLU A 87 -12.79 -2.08 -15.65
N PRO A 88 -11.79 -1.50 -14.97
CA PRO A 88 -10.62 -2.25 -14.54
C PRO A 88 -10.96 -3.35 -13.51
N GLY A 89 -10.07 -4.34 -13.41
CA GLY A 89 -10.17 -5.39 -12.40
C GLY A 89 -9.88 -4.84 -10.99
N ALA A 90 -8.97 -3.88 -10.88
CA ALA A 90 -8.66 -3.15 -9.65
C ALA A 90 -8.16 -1.74 -9.94
N VAL A 91 -8.29 -0.86 -8.94
CA VAL A 91 -7.55 0.40 -8.84
C VAL A 91 -6.37 0.20 -7.90
N ILE A 92 -5.18 0.72 -8.26
CA ILE A 92 -3.97 0.67 -7.43
C ILE A 92 -3.57 2.09 -7.07
N VAL A 93 -3.29 2.34 -5.78
CA VAL A 93 -2.88 3.65 -5.24
C VAL A 93 -1.67 3.50 -4.31
N GLU A 94 -0.80 4.50 -4.28
CA GLU A 94 0.27 4.61 -3.28
C GLU A 94 -0.04 5.73 -2.28
N LEU A 95 0.19 5.49 -1.02
CA LEU A 95 -0.20 6.36 0.09
C LEU A 95 0.99 6.68 1.02
N PRO A 96 1.77 7.74 0.76
CA PRO A 96 1.83 8.56 -0.45
C PRO A 96 2.70 7.94 -1.55
N SER A 97 2.69 8.58 -2.74
CA SER A 97 3.53 8.20 -3.88
C SER A 97 5.02 8.47 -3.65
N ASN A 98 5.88 7.73 -4.34
CA ASN A 98 7.33 7.92 -4.30
C ASN A 98 7.83 8.38 -5.71
N PRO A 99 8.54 9.51 -5.86
CA PRO A 99 9.15 10.34 -4.79
C PRO A 99 8.34 11.59 -4.41
N LEU A 100 7.21 11.88 -5.05
CA LEU A 100 6.54 13.18 -4.95
C LEU A 100 5.68 13.34 -3.69
N LEU A 101 5.49 12.28 -2.91
CA LEU A 101 4.69 12.24 -1.68
C LEU A 101 3.24 12.73 -1.85
N ARG A 102 2.68 12.55 -3.05
CA ARG A 102 1.28 12.89 -3.34
C ARG A 102 0.35 11.77 -2.90
N CYS A 103 -0.80 12.13 -2.38
CA CYS A 103 -1.91 11.23 -2.13
C CYS A 103 -3.09 11.58 -3.03
N VAL A 104 -3.85 10.57 -3.42
CA VAL A 104 -5.17 10.78 -4.03
C VAL A 104 -6.21 11.05 -2.93
N ASP A 105 -7.35 11.61 -3.28
CA ASP A 105 -8.52 11.66 -2.38
C ASP A 105 -9.08 10.24 -2.23
N LEU A 106 -8.53 9.48 -1.29
CA LEU A 106 -8.85 8.07 -1.11
C LEU A 106 -10.33 7.82 -0.78
N PRO A 107 -11.00 8.60 0.08
CA PRO A 107 -12.44 8.50 0.30
C PRO A 107 -13.27 8.66 -0.99
N ALA A 108 -12.97 9.66 -1.80
CA ALA A 108 -13.67 9.89 -3.07
C ALA A 108 -13.40 8.75 -4.08
N ILE A 109 -12.15 8.26 -4.18
CA ILE A 109 -11.81 7.10 -5.01
C ILE A 109 -12.58 5.86 -4.55
N ALA A 110 -12.65 5.62 -3.25
CA ALA A 110 -13.38 4.49 -2.68
C ALA A 110 -14.88 4.55 -3.03
N GLU A 111 -15.50 5.73 -3.00
CA GLU A 111 -16.89 5.91 -3.41
C GLU A 111 -17.10 5.58 -4.88
N LEU A 112 -16.28 6.14 -5.78
CA LEU A 112 -16.34 5.90 -7.22
C LEU A 112 -16.16 4.43 -7.59
N THR A 113 -15.23 3.74 -6.92
CA THR A 113 -14.91 2.33 -7.20
C THR A 113 -15.93 1.37 -6.63
N ARG A 114 -16.47 1.63 -5.43
CA ARG A 114 -17.51 0.81 -4.79
C ARG A 114 -18.78 0.75 -5.61
N HIS A 115 -19.26 1.88 -6.13
CA HIS A 115 -20.43 1.93 -7.01
C HIS A 115 -20.29 1.08 -8.28
N ARG A 116 -19.04 0.88 -8.73
CA ARG A 116 -18.71 0.09 -9.93
C ARG A 116 -18.28 -1.35 -9.62
N GLY A 117 -18.26 -1.73 -8.37
CA GLY A 117 -17.78 -3.04 -7.96
C GLY A 117 -16.30 -3.28 -8.30
N ILE A 118 -15.45 -2.27 -8.14
CA ILE A 118 -14.01 -2.33 -8.46
C ILE A 118 -13.21 -2.27 -7.15
N PRO A 119 -12.42 -3.30 -6.80
CA PRO A 119 -11.59 -3.28 -5.60
C PRO A 119 -10.41 -2.30 -5.70
N VAL A 120 -10.04 -1.73 -4.56
CA VAL A 120 -8.89 -0.84 -4.39
C VAL A 120 -7.76 -1.58 -3.69
N ILE A 121 -6.57 -1.58 -4.31
CA ILE A 121 -5.31 -2.08 -3.76
C ILE A 121 -4.45 -0.87 -3.40
N ALA A 122 -4.04 -0.76 -2.14
CA ALA A 122 -3.19 0.33 -1.68
C ALA A 122 -1.79 -0.15 -1.28
N ASP A 123 -0.81 0.73 -1.45
CA ASP A 123 0.54 0.63 -0.91
C ASP A 123 0.76 1.69 0.16
N ASP A 124 0.99 1.30 1.40
CA ASP A 124 1.30 2.21 2.51
C ASP A 124 2.78 2.15 2.94
N THR A 125 3.64 1.63 2.10
CA THR A 125 5.07 1.43 2.41
C THR A 125 5.75 2.69 2.98
N ILE A 126 5.38 3.88 2.49
CA ILE A 126 5.93 5.16 2.96
C ILE A 126 5.09 5.71 4.12
N GLY A 127 3.77 5.83 3.93
CA GLY A 127 2.87 6.42 4.92
C GLY A 127 2.78 5.61 6.20
N THR A 128 2.72 4.33 6.08
CA THR A 128 2.51 3.35 7.16
C THR A 128 1.20 3.53 7.93
N ALA A 129 0.72 2.50 8.59
CA ALA A 129 -0.48 2.59 9.43
C ALA A 129 -0.32 3.46 10.69
N PHE A 130 0.87 3.99 10.95
CA PHE A 130 1.07 4.99 12.00
C PHE A 130 0.55 6.38 11.60
N ASN A 131 0.48 6.66 10.30
CA ASN A 131 0.10 7.95 9.74
C ASN A 131 -1.18 7.90 8.90
N LEU A 132 -1.66 6.70 8.54
CA LEU A 132 -2.78 6.52 7.62
C LEU A 132 -3.83 5.59 8.19
N GLU A 133 -5.08 6.02 8.17
CA GLU A 133 -6.26 5.20 8.46
C GLU A 133 -6.98 4.88 7.14
N ALA A 134 -6.46 3.90 6.38
CA ALA A 134 -6.92 3.62 5.03
C ALA A 134 -7.92 2.46 4.92
N LEU A 135 -8.02 1.58 5.94
CA LEU A 135 -8.72 0.29 5.82
C LEU A 135 -10.21 0.40 5.44
N ASP A 136 -10.88 1.50 5.79
CA ASP A 136 -12.29 1.70 5.45
C ASP A 136 -12.52 2.09 3.98
N HIS A 137 -11.45 2.43 3.27
CA HIS A 137 -11.49 2.94 1.90
C HIS A 137 -10.80 2.04 0.87
N ILE A 138 -10.25 0.91 1.32
CA ILE A 138 -9.51 -0.04 0.46
C ILE A 138 -9.98 -1.47 0.69
N ASP A 139 -9.59 -2.36 -0.22
CA ASP A 139 -9.90 -3.79 -0.13
C ASP A 139 -8.67 -4.62 0.22
N LEU A 140 -7.53 -4.26 -0.35
CA LEU A 140 -6.23 -4.89 -0.12
C LEU A 140 -5.17 -3.84 0.20
N LEU A 141 -4.34 -4.10 1.20
CA LEU A 141 -3.19 -3.28 1.56
C LEU A 141 -1.92 -4.10 1.47
N PHE A 142 -0.99 -3.72 0.62
CA PHE A 142 0.34 -4.30 0.63
C PHE A 142 1.38 -3.31 1.14
N THR A 143 2.42 -3.84 1.77
CA THR A 143 3.50 -3.04 2.37
C THR A 143 4.84 -3.71 2.12
N SER A 144 5.85 -2.97 1.73
CA SER A 144 7.23 -3.43 1.79
C SER A 144 7.76 -3.31 3.23
N LEU A 145 7.76 -4.42 3.95
CA LEU A 145 8.25 -4.48 5.34
C LEU A 145 9.77 -4.27 5.46
N THR A 146 10.49 -4.39 4.34
CA THR A 146 11.92 -4.07 4.21
C THR A 146 12.24 -2.63 4.62
N LYS A 147 11.29 -1.69 4.42
CA LYS A 147 11.46 -0.25 4.62
C LYS A 147 11.28 0.14 6.10
N SER A 148 10.31 0.99 6.38
CA SER A 148 10.09 1.55 7.73
C SER A 148 9.80 0.49 8.79
N PHE A 149 9.20 -0.64 8.45
CA PHE A 149 8.88 -1.69 9.43
C PHE A 149 10.13 -2.39 9.96
N ALA A 150 11.04 -2.85 9.10
CA ALA A 150 12.34 -3.41 9.51
C ALA A 150 13.33 -2.31 9.95
N GLY A 151 13.41 -1.21 9.20
CA GLY A 151 14.19 -0.04 9.55
C GLY A 151 15.71 -0.17 9.38
N ARG A 152 16.22 -1.32 8.91
CA ARG A 152 17.67 -1.61 8.83
C ARG A 152 18.15 -1.83 7.39
N GLY A 153 17.28 -2.25 6.47
CA GLY A 153 17.62 -2.57 5.09
C GLY A 153 18.40 -3.87 4.92
N ASP A 154 18.36 -4.76 5.90
CA ASP A 154 19.10 -6.04 5.95
C ASP A 154 18.20 -7.27 5.79
N VAL A 155 16.89 -7.09 5.61
CA VAL A 155 15.92 -8.15 5.39
C VAL A 155 14.93 -7.73 4.31
N MET A 156 14.57 -8.66 3.42
CA MET A 156 13.49 -8.47 2.45
C MET A 156 12.22 -9.14 2.96
N ALA A 157 11.13 -8.38 2.98
CA ALA A 157 9.83 -8.88 3.36
C ALA A 157 8.70 -7.98 2.84
N GLY A 158 7.51 -8.55 2.73
CA GLY A 158 6.28 -7.84 2.44
C GLY A 158 5.12 -8.38 3.26
N SER A 159 4.07 -7.58 3.40
CA SER A 159 2.78 -8.01 3.94
C SER A 159 1.65 -7.69 2.98
N LEU A 160 0.62 -8.51 3.02
CA LEU A 160 -0.66 -8.26 2.37
C LEU A 160 -1.76 -8.42 3.41
N LEU A 161 -2.61 -7.41 3.52
CA LEU A 161 -3.74 -7.36 4.44
C LEU A 161 -5.03 -7.25 3.62
N VAL A 162 -6.03 -8.07 3.94
CA VAL A 162 -7.40 -7.93 3.43
C VAL A 162 -8.20 -7.07 4.40
N SER A 163 -8.74 -5.96 3.92
CA SER A 163 -9.54 -5.07 4.76
C SER A 163 -10.78 -5.77 5.32
N PRO A 164 -11.06 -5.65 6.62
CA PRO A 164 -12.30 -6.15 7.21
C PRO A 164 -13.54 -5.39 6.70
N SER A 165 -13.37 -4.15 6.24
CA SER A 165 -14.44 -3.29 5.70
C SER A 165 -14.71 -3.54 4.22
N SER A 166 -13.92 -4.39 3.56
CA SER A 166 -14.10 -4.73 2.14
C SER A 166 -15.38 -5.51 1.89
N PRO A 167 -16.19 -5.13 0.91
CA PRO A 167 -17.33 -5.95 0.48
C PRO A 167 -16.92 -7.29 -0.14
N TRP A 168 -15.66 -7.43 -0.55
CA TRP A 168 -15.09 -8.68 -1.08
C TRP A 168 -14.23 -9.43 -0.07
N SER A 169 -14.30 -9.06 1.20
CA SER A 169 -13.41 -9.58 2.25
C SER A 169 -13.30 -11.11 2.23
N ASP A 170 -14.42 -11.82 2.22
CA ASP A 170 -14.43 -13.28 2.27
C ASP A 170 -13.90 -13.90 0.98
N GLN A 171 -14.31 -13.39 -0.19
CA GLN A 171 -13.82 -13.87 -1.48
C GLN A 171 -12.32 -13.61 -1.66
N LEU A 172 -11.83 -12.45 -1.23
CA LEU A 172 -10.41 -12.14 -1.27
C LEU A 172 -9.60 -13.02 -0.33
N MET A 173 -10.09 -13.28 0.88
CA MET A 173 -9.45 -14.20 1.83
C MET A 173 -9.37 -15.63 1.27
N GLU A 174 -10.42 -16.11 0.60
CA GLU A 174 -10.45 -17.43 -0.05
C GLU A 174 -9.53 -17.49 -1.27
N ALA A 175 -9.48 -16.41 -2.07
CA ALA A 175 -8.67 -16.32 -3.29
C ALA A 175 -7.17 -16.15 -3.00
N LEU A 176 -6.80 -15.71 -1.78
CA LEU A 176 -5.41 -15.53 -1.42
C LEU A 176 -4.71 -16.89 -1.26
N ASN A 177 -3.94 -17.24 -2.29
CA ASN A 177 -3.03 -18.38 -2.26
C ASN A 177 -1.61 -17.84 -2.50
N PRO A 178 -0.84 -17.49 -1.44
CA PRO A 178 0.48 -16.93 -1.61
C PRO A 178 1.40 -17.96 -2.26
N ALA A 179 1.95 -17.61 -3.42
CA ALA A 179 2.88 -18.46 -4.16
C ALA A 179 4.16 -18.77 -3.36
N ALA A 180 4.52 -17.88 -2.42
CA ALA A 180 5.63 -18.06 -1.51
C ALA A 180 5.36 -17.32 -0.18
N GLU A 181 5.62 -17.98 0.92
CA GLU A 181 5.65 -17.36 2.25
C GLU A 181 7.03 -16.78 2.56
N LEU A 182 7.09 -15.80 3.46
CA LEU A 182 8.35 -15.31 4.03
C LEU A 182 9.17 -16.46 4.63
N SER A 183 10.43 -16.59 4.29
CA SER A 183 11.29 -17.66 4.79
C SER A 183 11.48 -17.61 6.32
N ASP A 184 11.83 -18.72 6.95
CA ASP A 184 12.07 -18.74 8.41
C ASP A 184 13.24 -17.84 8.82
N PRO A 185 14.39 -17.83 8.12
CA PRO A 185 15.49 -16.93 8.45
C PRO A 185 15.08 -15.45 8.35
N ASP A 186 14.38 -15.06 7.27
CA ASP A 186 13.93 -13.68 7.09
C ASP A 186 12.86 -13.29 8.13
N ALA A 187 11.97 -14.23 8.49
CA ALA A 187 10.98 -13.98 9.54
C ALA A 187 11.64 -13.76 10.91
N ILE A 188 12.70 -14.50 11.25
CA ILE A 188 13.44 -14.29 12.49
C ILE A 188 14.15 -12.92 12.46
N ALA A 189 14.81 -12.58 11.36
CA ALA A 189 15.49 -11.31 11.20
C ALA A 189 14.49 -10.13 11.27
N LEU A 190 13.36 -10.23 10.57
CA LEU A 190 12.31 -9.21 10.55
C LEU A 190 11.65 -9.03 11.93
N GLU A 191 11.39 -10.13 12.64
CA GLU A 191 10.82 -10.07 14.00
C GLU A 191 11.73 -9.27 14.92
N GLN A 192 13.03 -9.54 14.89
CA GLN A 192 14.02 -8.82 15.70
C GLN A 192 14.15 -7.35 15.28
N ALA A 193 14.23 -7.07 13.99
CA ALA A 193 14.40 -5.74 13.43
C ALA A 193 13.19 -4.82 13.70
N SER A 194 11.97 -5.38 13.79
CA SER A 194 10.74 -4.60 13.94
C SER A 194 10.27 -4.42 15.39
N ARG A 195 11.02 -4.86 16.40
CA ARG A 195 10.59 -4.77 17.83
C ARG A 195 10.37 -3.35 18.32
N ASP A 196 11.09 -2.40 17.76
CA ASP A 196 11.02 -0.99 18.12
C ASP A 196 10.17 -0.13 17.18
N VAL A 197 9.51 -0.73 16.18
CA VAL A 197 8.80 -0.02 15.12
C VAL A 197 7.81 1.02 15.66
N ALA A 198 7.05 0.67 16.71
CA ALA A 198 6.06 1.56 17.32
C ALA A 198 6.66 2.81 18.01
N LYS A 199 7.96 2.79 18.33
CA LYS A 199 8.69 3.96 18.85
C LYS A 199 9.42 4.68 17.73
N ARG A 200 10.02 3.93 16.82
CA ARG A 200 10.90 4.45 15.77
C ARG A 200 10.14 5.23 14.70
N VAL A 201 9.04 4.69 14.17
CA VAL A 201 8.31 5.37 13.09
C VAL A 201 7.76 6.72 13.53
N PRO A 202 7.04 6.87 14.65
CA PRO A 202 6.63 8.20 15.10
C PRO A 202 7.79 9.18 15.41
N GLN A 203 8.98 8.67 15.74
CA GLN A 203 10.15 9.54 15.89
C GLN A 203 10.69 10.01 14.52
N LEU A 204 10.68 9.13 13.50
CA LEU A 204 11.05 9.50 12.14
C LEU A 204 10.12 10.58 11.59
N ASP A 205 8.81 10.46 11.85
CA ASP A 205 7.81 11.45 11.42
C ASP A 205 8.05 12.82 12.06
N ARG A 206 8.29 12.86 13.37
CA ARG A 206 8.65 14.13 14.06
C ARG A 206 9.92 14.75 13.50
N ASN A 207 10.94 13.93 13.23
CA ASN A 207 12.19 14.42 12.65
C ASN A 207 11.99 14.94 11.22
N CYS A 208 11.17 14.25 10.43
CA CYS A 208 10.83 14.64 9.06
C CYS A 208 10.10 15.99 9.04
N LEU A 209 9.08 16.17 9.88
CA LEU A 209 8.35 17.44 10.01
C LEU A 209 9.27 18.59 10.43
N ALA A 210 10.09 18.39 11.46
CA ALA A 210 11.04 19.42 11.92
C ALA A 210 12.03 19.82 10.82
N LEU A 211 12.51 18.85 10.03
CA LEU A 211 13.38 19.13 8.89
C LEU A 211 12.62 19.87 7.76
N ALA A 212 11.40 19.46 7.46
CA ALA A 212 10.56 20.11 6.45
C ALA A 212 10.31 21.59 6.81
N ASP A 213 9.98 21.89 8.06
CA ASP A 213 9.80 23.25 8.57
C ASP A 213 11.07 24.11 8.44
N GLN A 214 12.24 23.54 8.75
CA GLN A 214 13.52 24.25 8.60
C GLN A 214 13.84 24.51 7.13
N LEU A 215 13.60 23.54 6.26
CA LEU A 215 13.84 23.67 4.82
C LEU A 215 12.93 24.69 4.17
N GLN A 216 11.65 24.80 4.57
CA GLN A 216 10.74 25.84 4.07
C GLN A 216 11.22 27.27 4.35
N GLN A 217 11.95 27.46 5.45
CA GLN A 217 12.49 28.75 5.87
C GLN A 217 13.86 29.06 5.24
N HIS A 218 14.48 28.08 4.56
CA HIS A 218 15.83 28.24 4.04
C HIS A 218 15.82 28.97 2.69
N PRO A 219 16.59 30.09 2.52
CA PRO A 219 16.52 30.96 1.34
C PRO A 219 16.96 30.31 0.03
N ALA A 220 17.65 29.17 0.09
CA ALA A 220 18.06 28.40 -1.11
C ALA A 220 17.09 27.27 -1.46
N VAL A 221 15.97 27.13 -0.72
CA VAL A 221 14.95 26.12 -0.98
C VAL A 221 13.72 26.80 -1.54
N ASP A 222 13.35 26.46 -2.75
CA ASP A 222 12.20 27.04 -3.44
C ASP A 222 10.89 26.34 -2.99
N ARG A 223 10.94 25.03 -2.77
CA ARG A 223 9.75 24.24 -2.42
C ARG A 223 10.11 22.98 -1.63
N VAL A 224 9.30 22.67 -0.61
CA VAL A 224 9.35 21.40 0.14
C VAL A 224 8.10 20.58 -0.18
N LEU A 225 8.30 19.31 -0.57
CA LEU A 225 7.22 18.36 -0.81
C LEU A 225 7.08 17.46 0.41
N HIS A 226 6.01 17.65 1.16
CA HIS A 226 5.67 16.82 2.32
C HIS A 226 4.15 16.70 2.42
N PRO A 227 3.55 15.55 2.75
CA PRO A 227 2.10 15.37 2.74
C PRO A 227 1.35 16.42 3.58
N CYS A 228 1.84 16.72 4.79
CA CYS A 228 1.26 17.75 5.64
C CYS A 228 1.38 19.19 5.10
N LEU A 229 2.22 19.43 4.08
CA LEU A 229 2.44 20.74 3.48
C LEU A 229 1.81 20.85 2.08
N LEU A 230 1.44 19.72 1.48
CA LEU A 230 0.84 19.69 0.14
C LEU A 230 -0.68 19.90 0.15
N TYR A 231 -1.31 19.59 1.30
CA TYR A 231 -2.78 19.58 1.44
C TYR A 231 -3.29 20.54 2.54
N THR A 232 -2.45 21.44 3.03
CA THR A 232 -2.81 22.57 3.89
C THR A 232 -2.89 23.86 3.09
#